data_8271065003221042b6f3076bf415fe09
#
_entry.id   8271065003221042b6f3076bf415fe09
#
_cell.length_a   1.000
_cell.length_b   1.000
_cell.length_c   1.000
_cell.angle_alpha   90.00
_cell.angle_beta   90.00
_cell.angle_gamma   90.00
#
_symmetry.space_group_name_H-M   'P 1'
#
loop_
_entity.id
_entity.type
_entity.pdbx_description
1 polymer ?
#
loop_
_entity_poly.entity_id
_entity_poly.type
_entity_poly.pdbx_seq_one_letter_code
_entity_poly.pdbx_strand_id
1 'polypeptide(L)'
;ISKQFKTGLMSSSTLGMDFQMSQNLPTHVAGTQGGTPLVNGANQGIINSGSTDNPYADTTSLVTDGWTAAAAQRLNVGDVFTIAGVFAVNPVTKQSTNQLQQFVVTANASSDGSGNLTAIISPAIIAGGAYQNVTARPADNAAITVVSGTSGALVPQNILFHPDAFTLVTVPMDLPKGMDMVAQATYEGVTLRFVRGFDITNNRRICRFDLLAGYGLLRPEWAVRVPS
;
A
#
# COMPACT_ATOMS: atom_id res chain seq x y z
N ILE A 1 -12.14 -7.34 -33.38
CA ILE A 1 -11.24 -7.88 -32.31
C ILE A 1 -9.97 -7.04 -32.29
N SER A 2 -10.06 -5.78 -32.05
CA SER A 2 -8.89 -5.14 -32.55
C SER A 2 -8.08 -4.37 -31.55
N LYS A 3 -8.58 -3.33 -30.95
CA LYS A 3 -7.79 -2.55 -29.98
C LYS A 3 -7.86 -3.17 -28.58
N GLN A 4 -8.99 -3.68 -28.17
CA GLN A 4 -9.23 -4.28 -26.86
C GLN A 4 -8.29 -5.47 -26.60
N PHE A 5 -8.10 -6.34 -27.60
CA PHE A 5 -7.23 -7.51 -27.46
C PHE A 5 -5.74 -7.14 -27.44
N LYS A 6 -5.35 -6.11 -28.18
CA LYS A 6 -3.95 -5.65 -28.23
C LYS A 6 -3.49 -4.90 -26.97
N THR A 7 -4.41 -4.20 -26.32
CA THR A 7 -4.12 -3.35 -25.17
C THR A 7 -4.56 -3.94 -23.83
N GLY A 8 -5.23 -5.10 -23.85
CA GLY A 8 -5.81 -5.70 -22.64
C GLY A 8 -7.00 -4.90 -22.08
N LEU A 9 -7.48 -3.91 -22.82
CA LEU A 9 -8.59 -3.06 -22.43
C LEU A 9 -9.91 -3.81 -22.64
N MET A 10 -10.59 -4.19 -21.56
CA MET A 10 -11.89 -4.89 -21.64
C MET A 10 -13.02 -3.94 -22.06
N SER A 11 -13.01 -2.73 -21.54
CA SER A 11 -13.98 -1.70 -21.88
C SER A 11 -13.37 -0.31 -21.70
N SER A 12 -13.62 0.58 -22.63
CA SER A 12 -13.29 1.99 -22.49
C SER A 12 -14.51 2.75 -21.97
N SER A 13 -14.30 3.53 -20.92
CA SER A 13 -15.30 4.49 -20.41
C SER A 13 -16.64 3.89 -19.98
N THR A 14 -16.63 2.70 -19.35
CA THR A 14 -17.81 2.18 -18.66
C THR A 14 -17.90 2.79 -17.29
N LEU A 15 -18.96 3.53 -17.00
CA LEU A 15 -19.12 4.29 -15.75
C LEU A 15 -17.99 5.30 -15.49
N GLY A 16 -17.35 5.82 -16.55
CA GLY A 16 -16.21 6.73 -16.42
C GLY A 16 -14.89 6.05 -16.05
N MET A 17 -14.81 4.73 -16.13
CA MET A 17 -13.63 3.94 -15.79
C MET A 17 -13.17 3.09 -16.98
N ASP A 18 -11.86 2.93 -17.12
CA ASP A 18 -11.25 2.03 -18.08
C ASP A 18 -10.87 0.72 -17.37
N PHE A 19 -11.44 -0.39 -17.83
CA PHE A 19 -11.16 -1.73 -17.28
C PHE A 19 -10.10 -2.43 -18.10
N GLN A 20 -8.99 -2.76 -17.47
CA GLN A 20 -7.89 -3.50 -18.08
C GLN A 20 -7.63 -4.79 -17.32
N MET A 21 -7.28 -5.84 -18.04
CA MET A 21 -6.85 -7.10 -17.46
C MET A 21 -5.33 -7.20 -17.55
N SER A 22 -4.69 -7.55 -16.44
CA SER A 22 -3.25 -7.81 -16.37
C SER A 22 -2.99 -9.12 -15.64
N GLN A 23 -2.03 -9.90 -16.12
CA GLN A 23 -1.54 -11.09 -15.42
C GLN A 23 -0.51 -10.76 -14.34
N ASN A 24 -0.03 -9.52 -14.28
CA ASN A 24 0.99 -9.06 -13.33
C ASN A 24 0.37 -8.52 -12.03
N LEU A 25 -0.83 -8.97 -11.66
CA LEU A 25 -1.46 -8.57 -10.41
C LEU A 25 -0.74 -9.23 -9.23
N PRO A 26 -0.35 -8.44 -8.21
CA PRO A 26 0.20 -9.00 -6.99
C PRO A 26 -0.87 -9.76 -6.22
N THR A 27 -0.45 -10.80 -5.53
CA THR A 27 -1.29 -11.54 -4.59
C THR A 27 -0.90 -11.19 -3.17
N HIS A 28 -1.89 -11.12 -2.29
CA HIS A 28 -1.72 -10.94 -0.86
C HIS A 28 -2.09 -12.22 -0.13
N VAL A 29 -1.26 -12.64 0.80
CA VAL A 29 -1.58 -13.76 1.69
C VAL A 29 -2.09 -13.17 3.00
N ALA A 30 -3.36 -13.37 3.30
CA ALA A 30 -3.94 -12.94 4.58
C ALA A 30 -3.28 -13.67 5.75
N GLY A 31 -3.13 -12.98 6.87
CA GLY A 31 -2.63 -13.60 8.10
C GLY A 31 -3.51 -14.75 8.59
N THR A 32 -2.97 -15.57 9.48
CA THR A 32 -3.72 -16.74 10.00
C THR A 32 -4.89 -16.36 10.89
N GLN A 33 -5.03 -15.09 11.27
CA GLN A 33 -6.14 -14.56 12.06
C GLN A 33 -6.51 -15.47 13.23
N GLY A 34 -7.78 -15.54 13.60
CA GLY A 34 -8.32 -16.44 14.63
C GLY A 34 -8.53 -15.75 15.97
N GLY A 35 -9.49 -16.29 16.73
CA GLY A 35 -9.97 -15.67 17.95
C GLY A 35 -11.06 -14.64 17.71
N THR A 36 -11.31 -13.78 18.69
CA THR A 36 -12.20 -12.63 18.65
C THR A 36 -11.40 -11.38 19.00
N PRO A 37 -10.65 -10.80 18.05
CA PRO A 37 -9.70 -9.75 18.37
C PRO A 37 -10.41 -8.47 18.82
N LEU A 38 -9.88 -7.89 19.88
CA LEU A 38 -10.37 -6.68 20.53
C LEU A 38 -9.22 -5.68 20.71
N VAL A 39 -9.55 -4.43 20.85
CA VAL A 39 -8.59 -3.38 21.25
C VAL A 39 -8.30 -3.53 22.74
N ASN A 40 -7.05 -3.63 23.12
CA ASN A 40 -6.64 -3.75 24.51
C ASN A 40 -6.20 -2.38 25.03
N GLY A 41 -7.06 -1.75 25.79
CA GLY A 41 -6.87 -0.40 26.33
C GLY A 41 -7.47 0.71 25.46
N ALA A 42 -8.24 1.57 26.10
CA ALA A 42 -8.92 2.69 25.43
C ALA A 42 -7.94 3.79 24.98
N ASN A 43 -8.41 4.61 24.03
CA ASN A 43 -7.75 5.87 23.66
C ASN A 43 -6.37 5.72 22.99
N GLN A 44 -6.12 4.65 22.29
CA GLN A 44 -4.92 4.49 21.48
C GLN A 44 -4.96 5.44 20.27
N GLY A 45 -3.80 5.97 19.89
CA GLY A 45 -3.68 6.97 18.84
C GLY A 45 -3.54 8.40 19.36
N ILE A 46 -3.62 9.39 18.47
CA ILE A 46 -3.37 10.81 18.72
C ILE A 46 -4.71 11.55 18.91
N ILE A 47 -4.80 12.39 19.96
CA ILE A 47 -6.02 13.19 20.21
C ILE A 47 -6.11 14.35 19.21
N ASN A 48 -5.03 15.13 19.10
CA ASN A 48 -4.96 16.30 18.25
C ASN A 48 -3.68 16.22 17.42
N SER A 49 -3.81 16.34 16.11
CA SER A 49 -2.66 16.41 15.25
C SER A 49 -1.85 17.67 15.48
N GLY A 50 -0.55 17.52 15.68
CA GLY A 50 0.40 18.61 15.57
C GLY A 50 0.61 19.01 14.10
N SER A 51 1.48 19.99 13.89
CA SER A 51 1.84 20.43 12.52
C SER A 51 2.67 19.40 11.74
N THR A 52 3.24 18.42 12.42
CA THR A 52 4.10 17.37 11.86
C THR A 52 3.39 16.04 11.68
N ASP A 53 2.21 15.85 12.31
CA ASP A 53 1.48 14.60 12.20
C ASP A 53 0.84 14.48 10.82
N ASN A 54 1.16 13.41 10.11
CA ASN A 54 0.64 13.12 8.79
C ASN A 54 0.04 11.70 8.78
N PRO A 55 -1.29 11.56 8.64
CA PRO A 55 -1.94 10.24 8.70
C PRO A 55 -1.47 9.27 7.62
N TYR A 56 -0.90 9.76 6.53
CA TYR A 56 -0.40 8.92 5.44
C TYR A 56 1.07 8.51 5.59
N ALA A 57 1.84 9.26 6.37
CA ALA A 57 3.24 8.97 6.66
C ALA A 57 3.45 8.35 8.05
N ASP A 58 2.58 8.71 9.00
CA ASP A 58 2.68 8.25 10.38
C ASP A 58 1.94 6.92 10.58
N THR A 59 2.37 6.18 11.58
CA THR A 59 1.78 4.90 11.99
C THR A 59 1.34 4.96 13.44
N THR A 60 0.36 4.14 13.79
CA THR A 60 -0.01 3.90 15.19
C THR A 60 0.37 2.48 15.58
N SER A 61 0.94 2.33 16.76
CA SER A 61 1.13 1.03 17.41
C SER A 61 -0.15 0.71 18.18
N LEU A 62 -0.95 -0.22 17.64
CA LEU A 62 -2.24 -0.63 18.22
C LEU A 62 -2.05 -1.91 19.04
N VAL A 63 -2.32 -1.83 20.33
CA VAL A 63 -2.30 -2.99 21.23
C VAL A 63 -3.67 -3.66 21.20
N THR A 64 -3.67 -4.97 20.99
CA THR A 64 -4.88 -5.78 20.83
C THR A 64 -4.75 -7.08 21.59
N ASP A 65 -5.89 -7.70 21.91
CA ASP A 65 -5.97 -9.01 22.56
C ASP A 65 -7.07 -9.87 21.92
N GLY A 66 -7.41 -10.99 22.56
CA GLY A 66 -8.45 -11.89 22.08
C GLY A 66 -8.10 -12.70 20.83
N TRP A 67 -6.86 -12.62 20.34
CA TRP A 67 -6.40 -13.50 19.27
C TRP A 67 -6.23 -14.92 19.78
N THR A 68 -6.26 -15.89 18.87
CA THR A 68 -5.95 -17.27 19.26
C THR A 68 -4.58 -17.32 19.94
N ALA A 69 -4.57 -17.84 21.17
CA ALA A 69 -3.35 -17.99 21.97
C ALA A 69 -2.45 -19.06 21.34
N ALA A 70 -1.42 -18.63 20.71
CA ALA A 70 -0.26 -19.39 20.23
C ALA A 70 0.69 -18.39 19.56
N ALA A 71 1.99 -18.57 19.67
CA ALA A 71 2.98 -17.75 19.00
C ALA A 71 2.90 -17.97 17.48
N ALA A 72 1.94 -17.32 16.82
CA ALA A 72 1.72 -17.44 15.39
C ALA A 72 1.45 -16.05 14.78
N GLN A 73 1.87 -15.90 13.53
CA GLN A 73 1.66 -14.68 12.77
C GLN A 73 0.18 -14.54 12.41
N ARG A 74 -0.51 -13.60 13.07
CA ARG A 74 -1.95 -13.39 12.95
C ARG A 74 -2.30 -12.38 11.86
N LEU A 75 -1.47 -11.37 11.70
CA LEU A 75 -1.62 -10.35 10.68
C LEU A 75 -0.36 -10.26 9.84
N ASN A 76 -0.54 -10.21 8.55
CA ASN A 76 0.52 -10.00 7.55
C ASN A 76 0.55 -8.53 7.13
N VAL A 77 1.71 -8.08 6.66
CA VAL A 77 1.84 -6.78 6.01
C VAL A 77 0.84 -6.69 4.85
N GLY A 78 0.04 -5.65 4.84
CA GLY A 78 -1.00 -5.44 3.84
C GLY A 78 -2.38 -5.96 4.24
N ASP A 79 -2.54 -6.65 5.37
CA ASP A 79 -3.86 -6.95 5.91
C ASP A 79 -4.61 -5.67 6.25
N VAL A 80 -5.90 -5.67 5.94
CA VAL A 80 -6.81 -4.55 6.20
C VAL A 80 -7.84 -4.96 7.24
N PHE A 81 -8.07 -4.09 8.20
CA PHE A 81 -9.11 -4.29 9.21
C PHE A 81 -9.81 -2.99 9.57
N THR A 82 -10.94 -3.13 10.22
CA THR A 82 -11.73 -2.02 10.79
C THR A 82 -11.88 -2.21 12.30
N ILE A 83 -12.11 -1.11 13.01
CA ILE A 83 -12.34 -1.10 14.46
C ILE A 83 -13.75 -0.58 14.69
N ALA A 84 -14.53 -1.28 15.50
CA ALA A 84 -15.89 -0.88 15.85
C ALA A 84 -15.91 0.51 16.52
N GLY A 85 -16.80 1.38 16.06
CA GLY A 85 -16.96 2.74 16.59
C GLY A 85 -15.94 3.78 16.08
N VAL A 86 -14.97 3.38 15.27
CA VAL A 86 -13.98 4.29 14.68
C VAL A 86 -14.38 4.57 13.23
N PHE A 87 -15.04 5.70 13.00
CA PHE A 87 -15.51 6.09 11.67
C PHE A 87 -14.54 7.04 10.98
N ALA A 88 -14.44 6.91 9.68
CA ALA A 88 -13.70 7.84 8.84
C ALA A 88 -14.38 9.23 8.84
N VAL A 89 -13.58 10.27 8.71
CA VAL A 89 -14.07 11.64 8.56
C VAL A 89 -13.67 12.24 7.22
N ASN A 90 -14.49 13.16 6.72
CA ASN A 90 -14.13 13.94 5.55
C ASN A 90 -12.95 14.88 5.90
N PRO A 91 -11.85 14.87 5.14
CA PRO A 91 -10.65 15.66 5.47
C PRO A 91 -10.88 17.18 5.55
N VAL A 92 -11.87 17.69 4.81
CA VAL A 92 -12.18 19.12 4.73
C VAL A 92 -13.18 19.53 5.82
N THR A 93 -14.33 18.82 5.90
CA THR A 93 -15.43 19.21 6.78
C THR A 93 -15.30 18.64 8.19
N LYS A 94 -14.42 17.65 8.40
CA LYS A 94 -14.24 16.91 9.66
C LYS A 94 -15.52 16.21 10.16
N GLN A 95 -16.49 16.04 9.28
CA GLN A 95 -17.72 15.30 9.56
C GLN A 95 -17.55 13.81 9.30
N SER A 96 -18.23 12.98 10.09
CA SER A 96 -18.25 11.53 9.90
C SER A 96 -18.80 11.15 8.52
N THR A 97 -18.17 10.19 7.87
CA THR A 97 -18.69 9.58 6.63
C THR A 97 -19.67 8.44 6.93
N ASN A 98 -19.88 8.07 8.19
CA ASN A 98 -20.62 6.90 8.65
C ASN A 98 -20.08 5.55 8.13
N GLN A 99 -18.86 5.54 7.63
CA GLN A 99 -18.12 4.33 7.27
C GLN A 99 -16.98 4.10 8.24
N LEU A 100 -16.76 2.85 8.66
CA LEU A 100 -15.63 2.52 9.52
C LEU A 100 -14.31 2.82 8.78
N GLN A 101 -13.38 3.42 9.50
CA GLN A 101 -12.04 3.65 8.97
C GLN A 101 -11.32 2.32 8.77
N GLN A 102 -10.76 2.13 7.58
CA GLN A 102 -9.90 1.00 7.27
C GLN A 102 -8.46 1.32 7.63
N PHE A 103 -7.80 0.36 8.26
CA PHE A 103 -6.40 0.42 8.64
C PHE A 103 -5.63 -0.72 7.99
N VAL A 104 -4.44 -0.44 7.53
CA VAL A 104 -3.55 -1.41 6.89
C VAL A 104 -2.41 -1.74 7.84
N VAL A 105 -2.11 -3.02 7.99
CA VAL A 105 -0.97 -3.50 8.76
C VAL A 105 0.32 -3.26 7.98
N THR A 106 1.29 -2.57 8.58
CA THR A 106 2.56 -2.21 7.93
C THR A 106 3.73 -3.11 8.32
N ALA A 107 3.57 -3.91 9.37
CA ALA A 107 4.56 -4.89 9.82
C ALA A 107 3.86 -6.18 10.24
N ASN A 108 4.45 -7.33 9.94
CA ASN A 108 3.92 -8.61 10.39
C ASN A 108 3.75 -8.63 11.91
N ALA A 109 2.60 -9.09 12.38
CA ALA A 109 2.27 -9.13 13.79
C ALA A 109 1.88 -10.54 14.25
N SER A 110 2.54 -11.00 15.30
CA SER A 110 2.32 -12.33 15.89
C SER A 110 1.68 -12.19 17.27
N SER A 111 0.75 -13.09 17.58
CA SER A 111 0.18 -13.20 18.94
C SER A 111 1.19 -13.84 19.89
N ASP A 112 1.11 -13.47 21.15
CA ASP A 112 1.82 -14.16 22.23
C ASP A 112 1.05 -15.43 22.73
N GLY A 113 1.59 -16.10 23.73
CA GLY A 113 0.96 -17.26 24.34
C GLY A 113 -0.37 -16.97 25.07
N SER A 114 -0.72 -15.70 25.29
CA SER A 114 -1.95 -15.25 25.92
C SER A 114 -2.95 -14.64 24.94
N GLY A 115 -2.58 -14.55 23.64
CA GLY A 115 -3.43 -13.97 22.62
C GLY A 115 -3.32 -12.44 22.50
N ASN A 116 -2.30 -11.81 23.09
CA ASN A 116 -2.04 -10.40 22.89
C ASN A 116 -1.20 -10.20 21.63
N LEU A 117 -1.42 -9.06 20.95
CA LEU A 117 -0.72 -8.72 19.73
C LEU A 117 -0.62 -7.19 19.63
N THR A 118 0.53 -6.70 19.17
CA THR A 118 0.71 -5.30 18.83
C THR A 118 0.87 -5.16 17.34
N ALA A 119 -0.06 -4.44 16.68
CA ALA A 119 -0.03 -4.18 15.26
C ALA A 119 0.45 -2.75 14.97
N ILE A 120 1.36 -2.59 14.02
CA ILE A 120 1.72 -1.28 13.47
C ILE A 120 0.82 -1.03 12.26
N ILE A 121 0.05 0.05 12.31
CA ILE A 121 -1.01 0.34 11.34
C ILE A 121 -0.84 1.70 10.67
N SER A 122 -1.30 1.79 9.46
CA SER A 122 -1.43 3.02 8.66
C SER A 122 -2.83 3.07 8.04
N PRO A 123 -3.49 4.25 7.94
CA PRO A 123 -3.05 5.54 8.46
C PRO A 123 -2.99 5.58 9.97
N ALA A 124 -2.26 6.55 10.54
CA ALA A 124 -2.28 6.78 11.99
C ALA A 124 -3.69 7.16 12.47
N ILE A 125 -4.03 6.77 13.69
CA ILE A 125 -5.31 7.13 14.33
C ILE A 125 -5.21 8.54 14.88
N ILE A 126 -5.85 9.51 14.24
CA ILE A 126 -5.84 10.94 14.65
C ILE A 126 -7.29 11.41 14.81
N ALA A 127 -7.68 11.69 16.06
CA ALA A 127 -9.07 12.02 16.39
C ALA A 127 -9.38 13.53 16.41
N GLY A 128 -8.40 14.40 16.15
CA GLY A 128 -8.61 15.85 16.12
C GLY A 128 -7.47 16.62 15.47
N GLY A 129 -7.68 17.92 15.26
CA GLY A 129 -6.70 18.79 14.62
C GLY A 129 -6.77 18.81 13.10
N ALA A 130 -5.75 19.39 12.47
CA ALA A 130 -5.72 19.59 11.01
C ALA A 130 -5.77 18.28 10.24
N TYR A 131 -5.11 17.25 10.72
CA TYR A 131 -5.00 15.94 10.09
C TYR A 131 -5.98 14.89 10.64
N GLN A 132 -7.04 15.31 11.32
CA GLN A 132 -8.06 14.41 11.81
C GLN A 132 -8.58 13.50 10.68
N ASN A 133 -8.53 12.19 10.92
CA ASN A 133 -8.99 11.17 9.98
C ASN A 133 -10.05 10.22 10.56
N VAL A 134 -10.27 10.25 11.88
CA VAL A 134 -11.29 9.45 12.56
C VAL A 134 -12.17 10.30 13.48
N THR A 135 -13.38 9.84 13.75
CA THR A 135 -14.31 10.52 14.65
C THR A 135 -13.88 10.45 16.11
N ALA A 136 -13.32 9.31 16.52
CA ALA A 136 -12.90 9.05 17.89
C ALA A 136 -11.76 8.01 17.88
N ARG A 137 -10.97 8.01 18.94
CA ARG A 137 -10.01 6.95 19.22
C ARG A 137 -10.73 5.68 19.66
N PRO A 138 -10.15 4.48 19.43
CA PRO A 138 -10.76 3.23 19.82
C PRO A 138 -11.14 3.20 21.31
N ALA A 139 -12.29 2.65 21.60
CA ALA A 139 -12.68 2.28 22.96
C ALA A 139 -11.96 0.99 23.37
N ASP A 140 -11.86 0.77 24.67
CA ASP A 140 -11.43 -0.52 25.21
C ASP A 140 -12.42 -1.62 24.80
N ASN A 141 -11.88 -2.79 24.46
CA ASN A 141 -12.66 -3.94 23.96
C ASN A 141 -13.45 -3.66 22.66
N ALA A 142 -13.09 -2.63 21.89
CA ALA A 142 -13.68 -2.42 20.56
C ALA A 142 -13.31 -3.58 19.63
N ALA A 143 -14.32 -4.16 18.96
CA ALA A 143 -14.11 -5.31 18.10
C ALA A 143 -13.31 -4.93 16.83
N ILE A 144 -12.39 -5.80 16.47
CA ILE A 144 -11.56 -5.69 15.25
C ILE A 144 -12.08 -6.69 14.23
N THR A 145 -12.39 -6.22 13.03
CA THR A 145 -12.84 -7.05 11.91
C THR A 145 -11.83 -6.98 10.77
N VAL A 146 -11.20 -8.09 10.44
CA VAL A 146 -10.28 -8.18 9.30
C VAL A 146 -11.10 -8.33 8.02
N VAL A 147 -10.79 -7.52 7.02
CA VAL A 147 -11.52 -7.45 5.73
C VAL A 147 -10.66 -7.83 4.53
N SER A 148 -9.40 -8.15 4.74
CA SER A 148 -8.44 -8.46 3.68
C SER A 148 -8.52 -9.88 3.12
N GLY A 149 -9.47 -10.69 3.57
CA GLY A 149 -9.67 -12.07 3.15
C GLY A 149 -9.78 -13.04 4.32
N THR A 150 -10.09 -14.29 4.02
CA THR A 150 -10.14 -15.36 5.03
C THR A 150 -8.74 -15.76 5.48
N SER A 151 -8.65 -16.35 6.68
CA SER A 151 -7.40 -16.81 7.29
C SER A 151 -6.52 -17.62 6.33
N GLY A 152 -5.31 -17.13 6.10
CA GLY A 152 -4.30 -17.79 5.27
C GLY A 152 -4.62 -17.84 3.76
N ALA A 153 -5.68 -17.19 3.30
CA ALA A 153 -6.06 -17.20 1.90
C ALA A 153 -5.11 -16.35 1.04
N LEU A 154 -4.89 -16.83 -0.18
CA LEU A 154 -4.21 -16.07 -1.22
C LEU A 154 -5.27 -15.25 -1.98
N VAL A 155 -5.18 -13.94 -1.89
CA VAL A 155 -6.17 -13.00 -2.45
C VAL A 155 -5.51 -12.13 -3.52
N PRO A 156 -5.95 -12.20 -4.78
CA PRO A 156 -5.49 -11.27 -5.81
C PRO A 156 -5.86 -9.84 -5.48
N GLN A 157 -4.97 -8.89 -5.76
CA GLN A 157 -5.14 -7.49 -5.44
C GLN A 157 -5.34 -6.67 -6.70
N ASN A 158 -6.60 -6.37 -7.04
CA ASN A 158 -6.91 -5.42 -8.08
C ASN A 158 -6.76 -3.99 -7.55
N ILE A 159 -6.53 -3.07 -8.44
CA ILE A 159 -6.40 -1.66 -8.10
C ILE A 159 -7.31 -0.82 -8.98
N LEU A 160 -8.04 0.10 -8.36
CA LEU A 160 -8.77 1.17 -9.01
C LEU A 160 -8.08 2.49 -8.66
N PHE A 161 -7.64 3.25 -9.67
CA PHE A 161 -6.90 4.49 -9.43
C PHE A 161 -7.17 5.54 -10.51
N HIS A 162 -7.01 6.78 -10.13
CA HIS A 162 -6.93 7.89 -11.08
C HIS A 162 -5.50 7.99 -11.64
N PRO A 163 -5.28 8.35 -12.92
CA PRO A 163 -3.94 8.46 -13.49
C PRO A 163 -2.95 9.30 -12.69
N ASP A 164 -3.43 10.36 -12.03
CA ASP A 164 -2.59 11.24 -11.22
C ASP A 164 -2.34 10.74 -9.78
N ALA A 165 -2.83 9.54 -9.41
CA ALA A 165 -2.57 8.96 -8.09
C ALA A 165 -1.11 8.52 -7.94
N PHE A 166 -0.51 8.01 -9.01
CA PHE A 166 0.86 7.51 -9.04
C PHE A 166 1.69 8.30 -10.05
N THR A 167 2.98 8.40 -9.78
CA THR A 167 3.93 8.94 -10.75
C THR A 167 5.10 7.99 -10.95
N LEU A 168 5.51 7.86 -12.21
CA LEU A 168 6.76 7.22 -12.61
C LEU A 168 7.61 8.29 -13.30
N VAL A 169 8.81 8.48 -12.81
CA VAL A 169 9.76 9.44 -13.39
C VAL A 169 11.02 8.69 -13.78
N THR A 170 11.51 8.92 -14.98
CA THR A 170 12.83 8.47 -15.40
C THR A 170 13.73 9.65 -15.67
N VAL A 171 15.01 9.48 -15.37
CA VAL A 171 16.01 10.54 -15.52
C VAL A 171 17.12 10.06 -16.45
N PRO A 172 17.52 10.88 -17.43
CA PRO A 172 18.68 10.56 -18.27
C PRO A 172 19.93 10.48 -17.40
N MET A 173 20.71 9.43 -17.61
CA MET A 173 21.98 9.23 -16.93
C MET A 173 23.15 9.79 -17.75
N ASP A 174 24.19 10.24 -17.09
CA ASP A 174 25.40 10.68 -17.75
C ASP A 174 26.01 9.57 -18.63
N LEU A 175 26.55 9.97 -19.80
CA LEU A 175 27.14 9.04 -20.75
C LEU A 175 28.65 8.91 -20.48
N PRO A 176 29.13 7.73 -20.05
CA PRO A 176 30.54 7.54 -19.73
C PRO A 176 31.39 7.69 -21.00
N LYS A 177 32.50 8.43 -20.87
CA LYS A 177 33.47 8.60 -21.95
C LYS A 177 34.47 7.43 -21.97
N GLY A 178 34.99 7.09 -23.15
CA GLY A 178 36.00 6.04 -23.30
C GLY A 178 35.45 4.61 -23.41
N MET A 179 34.14 4.47 -23.57
CA MET A 179 33.52 3.18 -23.87
C MET A 179 33.44 2.95 -25.39
N ASP A 180 33.40 1.67 -25.80
CA ASP A 180 33.32 1.26 -27.22
C ASP A 180 32.04 1.81 -27.90
N MET A 181 30.93 1.78 -27.20
CA MET A 181 29.66 2.35 -27.66
C MET A 181 28.79 2.79 -26.49
N VAL A 182 28.29 4.00 -26.58
CA VAL A 182 27.31 4.54 -25.61
C VAL A 182 26.19 5.18 -26.39
N ALA A 183 24.95 4.85 -26.01
CA ALA A 183 23.76 5.44 -26.59
C ALA A 183 22.69 5.65 -25.51
N GLN A 184 21.83 6.63 -25.72
CA GLN A 184 20.67 6.89 -24.88
C GLN A 184 19.48 7.17 -25.77
N ALA A 185 18.35 6.61 -25.40
CA ALA A 185 17.07 6.84 -26.10
C ALA A 185 15.95 7.02 -25.08
N THR A 186 15.05 7.93 -25.40
CA THR A 186 13.82 8.17 -24.62
C THR A 186 12.62 7.84 -25.50
N TYR A 187 11.74 7.00 -25.00
CA TYR A 187 10.49 6.66 -25.66
C TYR A 187 9.35 6.65 -24.62
N GLU A 188 8.28 7.36 -24.91
CA GLU A 188 7.10 7.52 -24.03
C GLU A 188 7.45 7.86 -22.56
N GLY A 189 8.43 8.73 -22.37
CA GLY A 189 8.87 9.16 -21.03
C GLY A 189 9.81 8.20 -20.33
N VAL A 190 10.15 7.05 -20.93
CA VAL A 190 11.12 6.09 -20.39
C VAL A 190 12.47 6.29 -21.07
N THR A 191 13.49 6.60 -20.28
CA THR A 191 14.87 6.82 -20.77
C THR A 191 15.74 5.64 -20.45
N LEU A 192 16.32 5.03 -21.49
CA LEU A 192 17.26 3.92 -21.37
C LEU A 192 18.66 4.35 -21.83
N ARG A 193 19.66 3.98 -21.08
CA ARG A 193 21.07 4.11 -21.48
C ARG A 193 21.62 2.74 -21.84
N PHE A 194 22.28 2.66 -22.99
CA PHE A 194 23.04 1.50 -23.44
C PHE A 194 24.53 1.80 -23.35
N VAL A 195 25.28 0.91 -22.74
CA VAL A 195 26.74 1.00 -22.67
C VAL A 195 27.35 -0.32 -23.10
N ARG A 196 28.32 -0.26 -24.01
CA ARG A 196 29.11 -1.41 -24.44
C ARG A 196 30.60 -1.16 -24.21
N GLY A 197 31.25 -2.10 -23.58
CA GLY A 197 32.67 -2.08 -23.31
C GLY A 197 33.34 -3.40 -23.69
N PHE A 198 34.65 -3.36 -23.93
CA PHE A 198 35.47 -4.55 -24.15
C PHE A 198 36.22 -4.90 -22.87
N ASP A 199 36.04 -6.12 -22.39
CA ASP A 199 36.77 -6.68 -21.27
C ASP A 199 38.03 -7.39 -21.80
N ILE A 200 39.16 -6.75 -21.61
CA ILE A 200 40.48 -7.23 -22.08
C ILE A 200 40.86 -8.53 -21.37
N THR A 201 40.54 -8.67 -20.11
CA THR A 201 40.94 -9.83 -19.29
C THR A 201 40.28 -11.11 -19.77
N ASN A 202 39.00 -11.04 -20.11
CA ASN A 202 38.21 -12.21 -20.52
C ASN A 202 37.92 -12.26 -22.02
N ASN A 203 38.51 -11.36 -22.81
CA ASN A 203 38.36 -11.27 -24.26
C ASN A 203 36.86 -11.30 -24.70
N ARG A 204 36.02 -10.48 -24.06
CA ARG A 204 34.57 -10.43 -24.36
C ARG A 204 34.04 -9.01 -24.39
N ARG A 205 33.01 -8.81 -25.17
CA ARG A 205 32.24 -7.56 -25.18
C ARG A 205 31.05 -7.67 -24.21
N ILE A 206 30.99 -6.74 -23.26
CA ILE A 206 29.93 -6.65 -22.27
C ILE A 206 29.00 -5.53 -22.70
N CYS A 207 27.70 -5.84 -22.75
CA CYS A 207 26.64 -4.89 -22.99
C CYS A 207 25.81 -4.73 -21.73
N ARG A 208 25.44 -3.49 -21.39
CA ARG A 208 24.62 -3.16 -20.23
C ARG A 208 23.53 -2.16 -20.61
N PHE A 209 22.32 -2.43 -20.15
CA PHE A 209 21.20 -1.49 -20.20
C PHE A 209 20.96 -0.95 -18.81
N ASP A 210 20.87 0.37 -18.69
CA ASP A 210 20.61 1.05 -17.44
C ASP A 210 19.33 1.88 -17.55
N LEU A 211 18.49 1.78 -16.52
CA LEU A 211 17.33 2.61 -16.31
C LEU A 211 17.41 3.23 -14.92
N LEU A 212 17.36 4.55 -14.84
CA LEU A 212 17.19 5.27 -13.58
C LEU A 212 15.74 5.72 -13.49
N ALA A 213 14.98 5.03 -12.67
CA ALA A 213 13.57 5.31 -12.46
C ALA A 213 13.28 5.55 -10.98
N GLY A 214 12.36 6.47 -10.72
CA GLY A 214 11.74 6.68 -9.43
C GLY A 214 10.23 6.59 -9.55
N TYR A 215 9.57 6.09 -8.55
CA TYR A 215 8.12 6.05 -8.47
C TYR A 215 7.66 6.63 -7.14
N GLY A 216 6.48 7.20 -7.13
CA GLY A 216 5.90 7.78 -5.93
C GLY A 216 4.37 7.81 -5.99
N LEU A 217 3.78 7.91 -4.82
CA LEU A 217 2.36 8.11 -4.62
C LEU A 217 2.12 9.61 -4.42
N LEU A 218 1.44 10.25 -5.36
CA LEU A 218 1.14 11.68 -5.29
C LEU A 218 -0.13 11.95 -4.48
N ARG A 219 -1.19 11.17 -4.76
CA ARG A 219 -2.50 11.32 -4.12
C ARG A 219 -3.04 9.97 -3.70
N PRO A 220 -2.75 9.52 -2.45
CA PRO A 220 -3.19 8.21 -1.95
C PRO A 220 -4.71 8.06 -1.93
N GLU A 221 -5.44 9.15 -1.72
CA GLU A 221 -6.91 9.19 -1.70
C GLU A 221 -7.56 8.88 -3.07
N TRP A 222 -6.79 8.89 -4.15
CA TRP A 222 -7.26 8.61 -5.50
C TRP A 222 -6.96 7.19 -5.97
N ALA A 223 -6.56 6.33 -5.07
CA ALA A 223 -6.32 4.93 -5.35
C ALA A 223 -6.98 4.04 -4.29
N VAL A 224 -7.63 2.97 -4.73
CA VAL A 224 -8.30 1.99 -3.87
C VAL A 224 -7.89 0.60 -4.29
N ARG A 225 -7.57 -0.23 -3.32
CA ARG A 225 -7.31 -1.65 -3.51
C ARG A 225 -8.62 -2.42 -3.44
N VAL A 226 -8.87 -3.26 -4.42
CA VAL A 226 -10.08 -4.09 -4.53
C VAL A 226 -9.66 -5.56 -4.50
N PRO A 227 -9.73 -6.22 -3.36
CA PRO A 227 -9.47 -7.66 -3.26
C PRO A 227 -10.57 -8.45 -3.99
N SER A 228 -10.21 -9.55 -4.61
CA SER A 228 -11.15 -10.42 -5.33
C SER A 228 -11.06 -11.87 -4.88
#